data_235ff0e4b69b8c96a2ce55d9b13ca534
#
_entry.id   235ff0e4b69b8c96a2ce55d9b13ca534
#
_cell.length_a   1.000
_cell.length_b   1.000
_cell.length_c   1.000
_cell.angle_alpha   90.00
_cell.angle_beta   90.00
_cell.angle_gamma   90.00
#
_symmetry.space_group_name_H-M   'P 1'
#
loop_
_entity.id
_entity.type
_entity.pdbx_description
1 polymer ?
#
loop_
_entity_poly.entity_id
_entity_poly.type
_entity_poly.pdbx_seq_one_letter_code
_entity_poly.pdbx_strand_id
1 'polypeptide(L)'
;MENYMEQITSAQNSKIKNANKLKKKRDRDKTGQALIEGIHLIEEAYQSGIVIKQLFVIEPNRTDEALKDYAEETFEINMKVAESLSGTITPQGFFAVIEKPKYDVTQAKQVLLIDRIQDPGNLGTLIRTSDAAGIDLIVMEKGTADPYQDKVLRASQGSVFHIPVITADLKTFIADFNGPVYGTALENAQPYKEIASQDIFALLLGNEGEGVNKALLNETSQNLTIPIYGKAESLNVAIAGSILLYHLKG
;
A
#
# COMPACT_ATOMS: atom_id res chain seq x y z
N MET A 1 -23.49 -25.26 21.82
CA MET A 1 -22.28 -25.00 22.63
C MET A 1 -21.91 -23.55 22.37
N GLU A 2 -22.01 -22.69 23.38
CA GLU A 2 -21.51 -21.33 23.27
C GLU A 2 -20.00 -21.41 23.05
N ASN A 3 -19.56 -21.01 21.88
CA ASN A 3 -18.14 -20.90 21.56
C ASN A 3 -17.59 -19.69 22.34
N TYR A 4 -17.13 -19.93 23.56
CA TYR A 4 -16.44 -18.92 24.36
C TYR A 4 -15.13 -18.53 23.64
N MET A 5 -15.05 -17.29 23.14
CA MET A 5 -13.78 -16.73 22.68
C MET A 5 -12.80 -16.65 23.85
N GLU A 6 -11.55 -17.03 23.62
CA GLU A 6 -10.48 -16.82 24.60
C GLU A 6 -10.32 -15.31 24.88
N GLN A 7 -10.38 -14.90 26.15
CA GLN A 7 -10.26 -13.52 26.56
C GLN A 7 -8.81 -13.18 26.92
N ILE A 8 -8.28 -12.10 26.32
CA ILE A 8 -6.95 -11.58 26.60
C ILE A 8 -7.05 -10.18 27.23
N THR A 9 -6.75 -10.09 28.51
CA THR A 9 -6.87 -8.84 29.30
C THR A 9 -5.54 -8.14 29.56
N SER A 10 -4.41 -8.76 29.21
CA SER A 10 -3.07 -8.24 29.47
C SER A 10 -2.29 -7.97 28.20
N ALA A 11 -1.75 -6.76 28.03
CA ALA A 11 -0.80 -6.41 26.97
C ALA A 11 0.54 -7.19 27.06
N GLN A 12 0.78 -7.89 28.19
CA GLN A 12 1.96 -8.76 28.36
C GLN A 12 1.75 -10.17 27.81
N ASN A 13 0.54 -10.53 27.39
CA ASN A 13 0.27 -11.78 26.68
C ASN A 13 1.16 -11.92 25.46
N SER A 14 1.65 -13.12 25.18
CA SER A 14 2.60 -13.40 24.09
C SER A 14 2.02 -13.07 22.70
N LYS A 15 0.73 -13.34 22.48
CA LYS A 15 0.03 -13.03 21.21
C LYS A 15 0.01 -11.51 20.99
N ILE A 16 -0.33 -10.73 22.00
CA ILE A 16 -0.36 -9.26 21.95
C ILE A 16 1.04 -8.67 21.72
N LYS A 17 2.06 -9.19 22.42
CA LYS A 17 3.45 -8.78 22.21
C LYS A 17 3.91 -9.05 20.77
N ASN A 18 3.54 -10.20 20.22
CA ASN A 18 3.91 -10.55 18.84
C ASN A 18 3.18 -9.66 17.84
N ALA A 19 1.88 -9.42 18.00
CA ALA A 19 1.12 -8.48 17.16
C ALA A 19 1.73 -7.06 17.22
N ASN A 20 2.09 -6.57 18.42
CA ASN A 20 2.73 -5.25 18.57
C ASN A 20 4.11 -5.13 17.90
N LYS A 21 4.89 -6.22 17.77
CA LYS A 21 6.15 -6.20 17.02
C LYS A 21 5.92 -5.85 15.55
N LEU A 22 4.77 -6.24 14.97
CA LEU A 22 4.41 -5.98 13.58
C LEU A 22 4.18 -4.49 13.27
N LYS A 23 4.16 -3.60 14.26
CA LYS A 23 4.26 -2.15 14.04
C LYS A 23 5.60 -1.74 13.42
N LYS A 24 6.65 -2.56 13.57
CA LYS A 24 7.98 -2.31 13.01
C LYS A 24 8.16 -3.03 11.68
N LYS A 25 8.61 -2.32 10.64
CA LYS A 25 8.91 -2.87 9.31
C LYS A 25 9.79 -4.12 9.39
N ARG A 26 10.90 -4.07 10.17
CA ARG A 26 11.84 -5.19 10.34
C ARG A 26 11.13 -6.49 10.74
N ASP A 27 10.17 -6.39 11.67
CA ASP A 27 9.49 -7.56 12.19
C ASP A 27 8.43 -8.07 11.20
N ARG A 28 7.76 -7.18 10.45
CA ARG A 28 6.90 -7.54 9.31
C ARG A 28 7.67 -8.29 8.22
N ASP A 29 8.85 -7.78 7.85
CA ASP A 29 9.68 -8.41 6.81
C ASP A 29 10.23 -9.77 7.25
N LYS A 30 10.55 -9.91 8.54
CA LYS A 30 11.02 -11.18 9.11
C LYS A 30 9.94 -12.25 9.16
N THR A 31 8.70 -11.87 9.50
CA THR A 31 7.60 -12.82 9.70
C THR A 31 6.75 -13.04 8.47
N GLY A 32 6.79 -12.12 7.49
CA GLY A 32 5.83 -12.09 6.39
C GLY A 32 4.42 -11.71 6.81
N GLN A 33 4.25 -11.11 8.00
CA GLN A 33 2.96 -10.74 8.57
C GLN A 33 2.82 -9.23 8.74
N ALA A 34 1.57 -8.75 8.87
CA ALA A 34 1.25 -7.36 9.20
C ALA A 34 0.11 -7.29 10.21
N LEU A 35 0.10 -6.23 11.02
CA LEU A 35 -1.02 -5.87 11.89
C LEU A 35 -1.85 -4.81 11.18
N ILE A 36 -3.16 -5.05 11.08
CA ILE A 36 -4.13 -4.11 10.53
C ILE A 36 -5.18 -3.75 11.58
N GLU A 37 -5.73 -2.55 11.50
CA GLU A 37 -6.73 -2.02 12.41
C GLU A 37 -7.96 -1.54 11.64
N GLY A 38 -9.15 -1.91 12.11
CA GLY A 38 -10.44 -1.50 11.58
C GLY A 38 -11.14 -2.56 10.75
N ILE A 39 -12.47 -2.63 10.93
CA ILE A 39 -13.31 -3.65 10.31
C ILE A 39 -13.21 -3.63 8.78
N HIS A 40 -13.25 -2.45 8.17
CA HIS A 40 -13.16 -2.29 6.72
C HIS A 40 -11.87 -2.92 6.14
N LEU A 41 -10.70 -2.66 6.73
CA LEU A 41 -9.44 -3.27 6.26
C LEU A 41 -9.41 -4.79 6.44
N ILE A 42 -10.07 -5.31 7.49
CA ILE A 42 -10.18 -6.75 7.74
C ILE A 42 -11.07 -7.41 6.69
N GLU A 43 -12.19 -6.79 6.36
CA GLU A 43 -13.11 -7.25 5.31
C GLU A 43 -12.44 -7.24 3.93
N GLU A 44 -11.75 -6.15 3.57
CA GLU A 44 -11.00 -6.05 2.31
C GLU A 44 -9.91 -7.11 2.20
N ALA A 45 -9.16 -7.37 3.30
CA ALA A 45 -8.15 -8.42 3.34
C ALA A 45 -8.78 -9.80 3.14
N TYR A 46 -9.88 -10.09 3.82
CA TYR A 46 -10.60 -11.37 3.71
C TYR A 46 -11.16 -11.58 2.30
N GLN A 47 -11.83 -10.59 1.74
CA GLN A 47 -12.40 -10.65 0.37
C GLN A 47 -11.32 -10.82 -0.70
N SER A 48 -10.11 -10.31 -0.44
CA SER A 48 -8.93 -10.50 -1.29
C SER A 48 -8.26 -11.87 -1.11
N GLY A 49 -8.83 -12.76 -0.29
CA GLY A 49 -8.28 -14.10 -0.03
C GLY A 49 -7.01 -14.11 0.83
N ILE A 50 -6.75 -13.02 1.56
CA ILE A 50 -5.59 -12.93 2.46
C ILE A 50 -5.87 -13.72 3.73
N VAL A 51 -4.90 -14.54 4.14
CA VAL A 51 -5.01 -15.34 5.37
C VAL A 51 -4.94 -14.43 6.59
N ILE A 52 -6.00 -14.43 7.39
CA ILE A 52 -6.07 -13.77 8.69
C ILE A 52 -5.72 -14.78 9.77
N LYS A 53 -4.54 -14.63 10.38
CA LYS A 53 -4.06 -15.54 11.43
C LYS A 53 -4.76 -15.34 12.75
N GLN A 54 -4.94 -14.07 13.13
CA GLN A 54 -5.51 -13.71 14.43
C GLN A 54 -6.42 -12.50 14.28
N LEU A 55 -7.58 -12.56 14.92
CA LEU A 55 -8.53 -11.46 15.03
C LEU A 55 -8.68 -11.10 16.52
N PHE A 56 -8.57 -9.83 16.86
CA PHE A 56 -8.76 -9.29 18.21
C PHE A 56 -9.91 -8.30 18.22
N VAL A 57 -10.89 -8.48 19.10
CA VAL A 57 -12.14 -7.70 19.13
C VAL A 57 -12.43 -7.20 20.53
N ILE A 58 -12.77 -5.91 20.70
CA ILE A 58 -13.13 -5.35 22.00
C ILE A 58 -14.53 -5.81 22.45
N GLU A 59 -15.50 -5.85 21.55
CA GLU A 59 -16.88 -6.19 21.84
C GLU A 59 -17.37 -7.27 20.88
N PRO A 60 -17.24 -8.55 21.23
CA PRO A 60 -17.60 -9.65 20.33
C PRO A 60 -19.09 -9.66 19.92
N ASN A 61 -19.97 -9.02 20.71
CA ASN A 61 -21.40 -8.92 20.40
C ASN A 61 -21.74 -7.92 19.28
N ARG A 62 -20.77 -7.05 18.89
CA ARG A 62 -20.87 -6.19 17.71
C ARG A 62 -20.32 -6.85 16.45
N THR A 63 -19.69 -8.01 16.59
CA THR A 63 -19.19 -8.78 15.46
C THR A 63 -20.36 -9.50 14.81
N ASP A 64 -20.63 -9.24 13.54
CA ASP A 64 -21.37 -10.14 12.70
C ASP A 64 -20.80 -11.55 12.88
N GLU A 65 -21.65 -12.57 13.05
CA GLU A 65 -21.19 -13.97 13.18
C GLU A 65 -20.22 -14.36 12.05
N ALA A 66 -20.37 -13.73 10.89
CA ALA A 66 -19.47 -13.88 9.74
C ALA A 66 -17.99 -13.56 10.05
N LEU A 67 -17.69 -12.59 10.91
CA LEU A 67 -16.28 -12.23 11.23
C LEU A 67 -15.55 -13.32 12.01
N LYS A 68 -16.25 -14.21 12.68
CA LYS A 68 -15.64 -15.33 13.41
C LYS A 68 -14.97 -16.32 12.46
N ASP A 69 -15.48 -16.43 11.24
CA ASP A 69 -14.98 -17.35 10.22
C ASP A 69 -13.83 -16.73 9.39
N TYR A 70 -13.52 -15.45 9.59
CA TYR A 70 -12.47 -14.76 8.83
C TYR A 70 -11.05 -15.10 9.27
N ALA A 71 -10.85 -15.58 10.51
CA ALA A 71 -9.53 -15.79 11.09
C ALA A 71 -9.34 -17.21 11.63
N GLU A 72 -8.09 -17.68 11.62
CA GLU A 72 -7.74 -18.97 12.22
C GLU A 72 -7.95 -18.99 13.75
N GLU A 73 -7.70 -17.85 14.42
CA GLU A 73 -7.91 -17.66 15.85
C GLU A 73 -8.59 -16.32 16.12
N THR A 74 -9.61 -16.29 16.99
CA THR A 74 -10.31 -15.05 17.39
C THR A 74 -10.27 -14.89 18.91
N PHE A 75 -9.97 -13.66 19.35
CA PHE A 75 -9.80 -13.30 20.76
C PHE A 75 -10.64 -12.09 21.14
N GLU A 76 -11.27 -12.16 22.30
CA GLU A 76 -11.82 -10.98 22.96
C GLU A 76 -10.72 -10.22 23.69
N ILE A 77 -10.66 -8.90 23.54
CA ILE A 77 -9.68 -8.04 24.22
C ILE A 77 -10.37 -6.89 24.95
N ASN A 78 -9.74 -6.40 26.01
CA ASN A 78 -10.20 -5.18 26.69
C ASN A 78 -9.61 -3.90 26.05
N MET A 79 -10.15 -2.73 26.43
CA MET A 79 -9.72 -1.43 25.94
C MET A 79 -8.22 -1.20 26.12
N LYS A 80 -7.63 -1.58 27.27
CA LYS A 80 -6.20 -1.43 27.54
C LYS A 80 -5.32 -2.21 26.55
N VAL A 81 -5.74 -3.40 26.14
CA VAL A 81 -5.05 -4.19 25.12
C VAL A 81 -5.21 -3.53 23.75
N ALA A 82 -6.42 -3.09 23.41
CA ALA A 82 -6.70 -2.39 22.17
C ALA A 82 -5.86 -1.11 22.00
N GLU A 83 -5.76 -0.28 23.05
CA GLU A 83 -4.88 0.89 23.07
C GLU A 83 -3.42 0.52 22.81
N SER A 84 -2.97 -0.63 23.30
CA SER A 84 -1.61 -1.11 23.03
C SER A 84 -1.40 -1.56 21.60
N LEU A 85 -2.43 -2.07 20.92
CA LEU A 85 -2.39 -2.51 19.51
C LEU A 85 -2.59 -1.38 18.54
N SER A 86 -3.40 -0.37 18.89
CA SER A 86 -3.75 0.73 18.00
C SER A 86 -2.56 1.59 17.60
N GLY A 87 -2.62 2.08 16.37
CA GLY A 87 -1.79 3.18 15.84
C GLY A 87 -2.46 4.56 15.97
N THR A 88 -3.67 4.63 16.56
CA THR A 88 -4.46 5.85 16.71
C THR A 88 -4.77 6.15 18.17
N ILE A 89 -5.17 7.39 18.48
CA ILE A 89 -5.55 7.81 19.84
C ILE A 89 -6.81 7.06 20.30
N THR A 90 -7.76 6.85 19.40
CA THR A 90 -9.02 6.11 19.67
C THR A 90 -9.02 4.82 18.86
N PRO A 91 -8.87 3.65 19.53
CA PRO A 91 -8.93 2.36 18.84
C PRO A 91 -10.27 2.12 18.14
N GLN A 92 -10.23 1.51 16.96
CA GLN A 92 -11.44 1.12 16.22
C GLN A 92 -12.11 -0.15 16.76
N GLY A 93 -11.43 -0.87 17.67
CA GLY A 93 -11.98 -2.03 18.33
C GLY A 93 -11.76 -3.37 17.61
N PHE A 94 -11.23 -3.34 16.40
CA PHE A 94 -10.96 -4.51 15.58
C PHE A 94 -9.52 -4.49 15.10
N PHE A 95 -8.78 -5.57 15.33
CA PHE A 95 -7.38 -5.72 14.90
C PHE A 95 -7.17 -7.11 14.34
N ALA A 96 -6.37 -7.23 13.29
CA ALA A 96 -6.03 -8.53 12.75
C ALA A 96 -4.53 -8.64 12.42
N VAL A 97 -3.99 -9.83 12.64
CA VAL A 97 -2.69 -10.24 12.10
C VAL A 97 -2.95 -11.01 10.82
N ILE A 98 -2.43 -10.49 9.72
CA ILE A 98 -2.57 -11.06 8.38
C ILE A 98 -1.24 -11.58 7.85
N GLU A 99 -1.26 -12.54 6.93
CA GLU A 99 -0.11 -12.88 6.09
C GLU A 99 0.00 -11.88 4.95
N LYS A 100 1.20 -11.34 4.70
CA LYS A 100 1.44 -10.49 3.54
C LYS A 100 1.34 -11.36 2.27
N PRO A 101 0.54 -10.95 1.28
CA PRO A 101 0.38 -11.71 0.06
C PRO A 101 1.70 -11.81 -0.72
N LYS A 102 1.85 -12.90 -1.46
CA LYS A 102 2.94 -13.10 -2.43
C LYS A 102 2.34 -13.10 -3.82
N TYR A 103 2.94 -12.34 -4.73
CA TYR A 103 2.41 -12.13 -6.05
C TYR A 103 3.32 -12.72 -7.13
N ASP A 104 2.74 -13.31 -8.16
CA ASP A 104 3.40 -13.54 -9.43
C ASP A 104 3.18 -12.29 -10.31
N VAL A 105 4.26 -11.61 -10.66
CA VAL A 105 4.22 -10.32 -11.34
C VAL A 105 4.78 -10.37 -12.78
N THR A 106 4.97 -11.56 -13.31
CA THR A 106 5.63 -11.79 -14.62
C THR A 106 4.86 -11.28 -15.83
N GLN A 107 3.56 -11.00 -15.70
CA GLN A 107 2.67 -10.60 -16.80
C GLN A 107 2.15 -9.16 -16.69
N ALA A 108 2.69 -8.33 -15.80
CA ALA A 108 2.25 -6.96 -15.61
C ALA A 108 2.53 -6.11 -16.88
N LYS A 109 1.50 -5.45 -17.41
CA LYS A 109 1.56 -4.59 -18.60
C LYS A 109 1.53 -3.11 -18.24
N GLN A 110 0.76 -2.74 -17.22
CA GLN A 110 0.60 -1.37 -16.76
C GLN A 110 1.14 -1.26 -15.33
N VAL A 111 2.24 -0.52 -15.19
CA VAL A 111 3.04 -0.54 -13.96
C VAL A 111 3.25 0.87 -13.43
N LEU A 112 3.11 1.04 -12.12
CA LEU A 112 3.58 2.24 -11.43
C LEU A 112 4.92 1.95 -10.77
N LEU A 113 5.94 2.75 -11.12
CA LEU A 113 7.28 2.73 -10.53
C LEU A 113 7.42 3.88 -9.54
N ILE A 114 7.87 3.60 -8.31
CA ILE A 114 7.96 4.59 -7.23
C ILE A 114 9.41 4.70 -6.76
N ASP A 115 10.05 5.82 -7.08
CA ASP A 115 11.40 6.14 -6.63
C ASP A 115 11.37 6.91 -5.30
N ARG A 116 11.46 6.20 -4.18
CA ARG A 116 11.69 6.72 -2.83
C ARG A 116 10.65 7.74 -2.32
N ILE A 117 9.37 7.57 -2.61
CA ILE A 117 8.30 8.34 -1.97
C ILE A 117 8.28 8.02 -0.48
N GLN A 118 8.40 9.04 0.37
CA GLN A 118 8.56 8.90 1.82
C GLN A 118 7.29 9.23 2.62
N ASP A 119 6.41 10.09 2.09
CA ASP A 119 5.16 10.39 2.79
C ASP A 119 4.16 9.23 2.66
N PRO A 120 3.71 8.67 3.80
CA PRO A 120 2.77 7.55 3.79
C PRO A 120 1.40 7.88 3.19
N GLY A 121 0.97 9.14 3.26
CA GLY A 121 -0.29 9.60 2.68
C GLY A 121 -0.23 9.59 1.16
N ASN A 122 0.89 10.08 0.59
CA ASN A 122 1.13 10.04 -0.85
C ASN A 122 1.19 8.61 -1.37
N LEU A 123 1.95 7.73 -0.69
CA LEU A 123 2.03 6.33 -1.08
C LEU A 123 0.66 5.65 -1.05
N GLY A 124 -0.10 5.81 0.05
CA GLY A 124 -1.44 5.21 0.15
C GLY A 124 -2.40 5.74 -0.90
N THR A 125 -2.36 7.04 -1.21
CA THR A 125 -3.16 7.64 -2.29
C THR A 125 -2.77 7.07 -3.65
N LEU A 126 -1.49 6.89 -3.94
CA LEU A 126 -1.02 6.29 -5.19
C LEU A 126 -1.44 4.83 -5.33
N ILE A 127 -1.34 4.04 -4.25
CA ILE A 127 -1.83 2.65 -4.25
C ILE A 127 -3.33 2.62 -4.57
N ARG A 128 -4.14 3.46 -3.90
CA ARG A 128 -5.58 3.55 -4.15
C ARG A 128 -5.92 4.02 -5.57
N THR A 129 -5.19 4.99 -6.09
CA THR A 129 -5.39 5.47 -7.46
C THR A 129 -5.01 4.41 -8.49
N SER A 130 -3.93 3.67 -8.25
CA SER A 130 -3.48 2.58 -9.12
C SER A 130 -4.50 1.44 -9.18
N ASP A 131 -5.04 1.05 -8.05
CA ASP A 131 -6.12 0.07 -7.96
C ASP A 131 -7.36 0.54 -8.73
N ALA A 132 -7.83 1.77 -8.48
CA ALA A 132 -8.97 2.37 -9.16
C ALA A 132 -8.78 2.52 -10.68
N ALA A 133 -7.54 2.75 -11.15
CA ALA A 133 -7.20 2.82 -12.55
C ALA A 133 -6.97 1.44 -13.19
N GLY A 134 -7.00 0.35 -12.42
CA GLY A 134 -6.74 -1.00 -12.91
C GLY A 134 -5.29 -1.21 -13.37
N ILE A 135 -4.33 -0.64 -12.64
CA ILE A 135 -2.89 -0.86 -12.84
C ILE A 135 -2.54 -2.26 -12.32
N ASP A 136 -1.69 -3.00 -13.06
CA ASP A 136 -1.40 -4.39 -12.76
C ASP A 136 -0.40 -4.58 -11.60
N LEU A 137 0.51 -3.60 -11.41
CA LEU A 137 1.65 -3.74 -10.50
C LEU A 137 2.17 -2.39 -10.02
N ILE A 138 2.56 -2.31 -8.75
CA ILE A 138 3.37 -1.22 -8.20
C ILE A 138 4.74 -1.76 -7.81
N VAL A 139 5.80 -1.17 -8.35
CA VAL A 139 7.19 -1.50 -8.00
C VAL A 139 7.81 -0.32 -7.29
N MET A 140 8.29 -0.55 -6.09
CA MET A 140 8.89 0.49 -5.24
C MET A 140 10.39 0.30 -5.11
N GLU A 141 11.16 1.38 -5.24
CA GLU A 141 12.58 1.40 -4.89
C GLU A 141 12.77 1.28 -3.37
N LYS A 142 13.88 0.68 -2.98
CA LYS A 142 14.31 0.66 -1.57
C LYS A 142 14.41 2.10 -1.04
N GLY A 143 13.82 2.35 0.14
CA GLY A 143 13.74 3.70 0.72
C GLY A 143 12.35 4.32 0.57
N THR A 144 11.45 3.72 -0.20
CA THR A 144 10.02 4.09 -0.21
C THR A 144 9.36 3.71 1.12
N ALA A 145 8.34 4.47 1.52
CA ALA A 145 7.51 4.17 2.69
C ALA A 145 6.96 2.72 2.62
N ASP A 146 6.73 2.12 3.78
CA ASP A 146 6.25 0.73 3.82
C ASP A 146 4.73 0.67 3.54
N PRO A 147 4.27 -0.11 2.56
CA PRO A 147 2.85 -0.23 2.22
C PRO A 147 1.99 -0.81 3.35
N TYR A 148 2.60 -1.58 4.27
CA TYR A 148 1.93 -2.19 5.42
C TYR A 148 2.08 -1.39 6.71
N GLN A 149 2.60 -0.16 6.69
CA GLN A 149 2.52 0.70 7.86
C GLN A 149 1.11 1.28 7.99
N ASP A 150 0.65 1.45 9.21
CA ASP A 150 -0.71 1.85 9.57
C ASP A 150 -1.24 3.06 8.79
N LYS A 151 -0.43 4.13 8.63
CA LYS A 151 -0.82 5.34 7.89
C LYS A 151 -1.04 5.08 6.39
N VAL A 152 -0.27 4.16 5.75
CA VAL A 152 -0.47 3.77 4.35
C VAL A 152 -1.71 2.90 4.21
N LEU A 153 -1.90 1.94 5.11
CA LEU A 153 -3.08 1.07 5.13
C LEU A 153 -4.38 1.90 5.18
N ARG A 154 -4.42 2.90 6.08
CA ARG A 154 -5.57 3.81 6.15
C ARG A 154 -5.74 4.66 4.90
N ALA A 155 -4.66 5.21 4.35
CA ALA A 155 -4.73 6.07 3.17
C ALA A 155 -5.13 5.29 1.90
N SER A 156 -4.70 4.04 1.78
CA SER A 156 -5.04 3.16 0.65
C SER A 156 -6.44 2.53 0.74
N GLN A 157 -7.10 2.58 1.93
CA GLN A 157 -8.46 2.07 2.14
C GLN A 157 -8.65 0.62 1.67
N GLY A 158 -7.65 -0.26 1.89
CA GLY A 158 -7.70 -1.66 1.47
C GLY A 158 -7.12 -1.96 0.09
N SER A 159 -6.94 -0.97 -0.79
CA SER A 159 -6.39 -1.19 -2.15
C SER A 159 -5.02 -1.90 -2.16
N VAL A 160 -4.25 -1.81 -1.08
CA VAL A 160 -2.99 -2.55 -0.93
C VAL A 160 -3.16 -4.09 -0.97
N PHE A 161 -4.37 -4.57 -0.78
CA PHE A 161 -4.72 -5.99 -0.85
C PHE A 161 -5.19 -6.43 -2.24
N HIS A 162 -5.58 -5.49 -3.10
CA HIS A 162 -6.13 -5.73 -4.43
C HIS A 162 -5.06 -5.75 -5.51
N ILE A 163 -4.03 -4.91 -5.37
CA ILE A 163 -2.98 -4.73 -6.36
C ILE A 163 -1.63 -5.21 -5.81
N PRO A 164 -0.84 -5.97 -6.60
CA PRO A 164 0.52 -6.32 -6.23
C PRO A 164 1.39 -5.09 -5.96
N VAL A 165 2.01 -5.04 -4.77
CA VAL A 165 2.98 -4.01 -4.38
C VAL A 165 4.27 -4.69 -3.95
N ILE A 166 5.34 -4.51 -4.73
CA ILE A 166 6.64 -5.16 -4.48
C ILE A 166 7.76 -4.13 -4.32
N THR A 167 8.86 -4.55 -3.72
CA THR A 167 10.11 -3.78 -3.69
C THR A 167 11.14 -4.46 -4.57
N ALA A 168 11.70 -3.71 -5.53
CA ALA A 168 12.76 -4.18 -6.41
C ALA A 168 13.70 -3.02 -6.79
N ASP A 169 14.85 -3.33 -7.38
CA ASP A 169 15.73 -2.36 -8.01
C ASP A 169 15.08 -1.83 -9.29
N LEU A 170 14.73 -0.55 -9.32
CA LEU A 170 14.01 0.05 -10.44
C LEU A 170 14.84 0.10 -11.72
N LYS A 171 16.15 0.23 -11.62
CA LYS A 171 17.01 0.25 -12.81
C LYS A 171 16.96 -1.09 -13.54
N THR A 172 17.07 -2.17 -12.80
CA THR A 172 16.93 -3.54 -13.34
C THR A 172 15.53 -3.76 -13.90
N PHE A 173 14.49 -3.34 -13.16
CA PHE A 173 13.11 -3.50 -13.63
C PHE A 173 12.85 -2.75 -14.93
N ILE A 174 13.31 -1.50 -15.07
CA ILE A 174 13.16 -0.67 -16.29
C ILE A 174 13.86 -1.34 -17.48
N ALA A 175 15.06 -1.89 -17.28
CA ALA A 175 15.81 -2.56 -18.33
C ALA A 175 15.11 -3.83 -18.86
N ASP A 176 14.40 -4.54 -17.98
CA ASP A 176 13.70 -5.80 -18.31
C ASP A 176 12.25 -5.58 -18.76
N PHE A 177 11.69 -4.37 -18.58
CA PHE A 177 10.30 -4.08 -18.92
C PHE A 177 10.07 -3.99 -20.43
N ASN A 178 9.13 -4.77 -20.95
CA ASN A 178 8.84 -4.84 -22.38
C ASN A 178 7.75 -3.83 -22.80
N GLY A 179 8.04 -2.54 -22.66
CA GLY A 179 7.13 -1.46 -23.02
C GLY A 179 7.75 -0.08 -22.78
N PRO A 180 7.07 1.02 -23.17
CA PRO A 180 7.57 2.36 -22.89
C PRO A 180 7.53 2.65 -21.37
N VAL A 181 8.59 3.29 -20.91
CA VAL A 181 8.70 3.79 -19.53
C VAL A 181 8.66 5.32 -19.57
N TYR A 182 7.67 5.90 -18.91
CA TYR A 182 7.48 7.35 -18.80
C TYR A 182 7.96 7.86 -17.45
N GLY A 183 9.00 8.71 -17.48
CA GLY A 183 9.46 9.41 -16.27
C GLY A 183 8.66 10.69 -16.02
N THR A 184 8.75 11.23 -14.81
CA THR A 184 8.18 12.55 -14.48
C THR A 184 9.29 13.56 -14.22
N ALA A 185 9.31 14.66 -14.96
CA ALA A 185 10.30 15.72 -14.81
C ALA A 185 9.69 17.09 -15.14
N LEU A 186 10.32 18.15 -14.62
CA LEU A 186 9.95 19.53 -14.95
C LEU A 186 10.71 20.04 -16.18
N GLU A 187 11.93 19.58 -16.38
CA GLU A 187 12.80 19.96 -17.48
C GLU A 187 13.03 18.79 -18.45
N ASN A 188 13.30 19.10 -19.72
CA ASN A 188 13.55 18.08 -20.76
C ASN A 188 12.43 17.03 -20.83
N ALA A 189 11.19 17.47 -20.69
CA ALA A 189 10.00 16.64 -20.65
C ALA A 189 8.93 17.15 -21.64
N GLN A 190 8.17 16.22 -22.19
CA GLN A 190 7.07 16.50 -23.10
C GLN A 190 5.77 16.71 -22.33
N PRO A 191 4.90 17.66 -22.71
CA PRO A 191 3.57 17.78 -22.14
C PRO A 191 2.80 16.46 -22.24
N TYR A 192 2.27 15.96 -21.12
CA TYR A 192 1.65 14.63 -21.03
C TYR A 192 0.52 14.43 -22.04
N LYS A 193 -0.21 15.50 -22.41
CA LYS A 193 -1.33 15.47 -23.36
C LYS A 193 -0.91 15.14 -24.80
N GLU A 194 0.37 15.22 -25.11
CA GLU A 194 0.91 14.88 -26.43
C GLU A 194 1.19 13.37 -26.57
N ILE A 195 1.09 12.62 -25.48
CA ILE A 195 1.19 11.16 -25.51
C ILE A 195 -0.22 10.56 -25.55
N ALA A 196 -0.46 9.64 -26.46
CA ALA A 196 -1.70 8.88 -26.48
C ALA A 196 -1.75 7.86 -25.34
N SER A 197 -2.94 7.35 -25.02
CA SER A 197 -3.12 6.23 -24.10
C SER A 197 -2.37 4.98 -24.56
N GLN A 198 -1.99 4.12 -23.64
CA GLN A 198 -1.11 2.98 -23.88
C GLN A 198 -1.69 1.70 -23.27
N ASP A 199 -1.67 0.60 -24.02
CA ASP A 199 -2.02 -0.72 -23.48
C ASP A 199 -0.93 -1.29 -22.57
N ILE A 200 0.33 -0.94 -22.85
CA ILE A 200 1.50 -1.36 -22.08
C ILE A 200 2.32 -0.12 -21.74
N PHE A 201 2.55 0.12 -20.46
CA PHE A 201 3.41 1.23 -20.01
C PHE A 201 3.91 1.04 -18.57
N ALA A 202 5.00 1.72 -18.24
CA ALA A 202 5.38 1.98 -16.86
C ALA A 202 5.45 3.50 -16.63
N LEU A 203 4.89 3.99 -15.53
CA LEU A 203 4.99 5.38 -15.09
C LEU A 203 5.92 5.47 -13.88
N LEU A 204 6.97 6.27 -13.97
CA LEU A 204 7.95 6.49 -12.91
C LEU A 204 7.70 7.82 -12.21
N LEU A 205 7.41 7.75 -10.90
CA LEU A 205 7.23 8.89 -10.01
C LEU A 205 8.39 8.97 -9.01
N GLY A 206 8.82 10.19 -8.72
CA GLY A 206 9.95 10.45 -7.84
C GLY A 206 9.59 10.90 -6.43
N ASN A 207 10.63 11.07 -5.62
CA ASN A 207 10.57 11.63 -4.28
C ASN A 207 9.99 13.04 -4.27
N GLU A 208 9.29 13.40 -3.19
CA GLU A 208 8.56 14.67 -3.06
C GLU A 208 9.49 15.90 -3.10
N GLY A 209 10.72 15.78 -2.62
CA GLY A 209 11.68 16.88 -2.58
C GLY A 209 12.71 16.84 -3.71
N GLU A 210 13.24 15.66 -4.01
CA GLU A 210 14.34 15.48 -4.97
C GLU A 210 13.85 15.16 -6.40
N GLY A 211 12.58 14.78 -6.55
CA GLY A 211 12.06 14.24 -7.81
C GLY A 211 12.58 12.84 -8.10
N VAL A 212 12.49 12.43 -9.36
CA VAL A 212 13.03 11.16 -9.84
C VAL A 212 14.55 11.22 -9.91
N ASN A 213 15.22 10.14 -9.51
CA ASN A 213 16.67 9.99 -9.65
C ASN A 213 17.08 10.16 -11.12
N LYS A 214 18.05 11.04 -11.39
CA LYS A 214 18.54 11.35 -12.77
C LYS A 214 19.02 10.10 -13.51
N ALA A 215 19.63 9.14 -12.82
CA ALA A 215 20.07 7.89 -13.44
C ALA A 215 18.89 7.05 -13.93
N LEU A 216 17.73 7.09 -13.24
CA LEU A 216 16.50 6.41 -13.68
C LEU A 216 15.82 7.18 -14.82
N LEU A 217 15.81 8.53 -14.78
CA LEU A 217 15.27 9.34 -15.89
C LEU A 217 15.99 9.12 -17.21
N ASN A 218 17.28 8.82 -17.18
CA ASN A 218 18.07 8.52 -18.37
C ASN A 218 17.73 7.14 -19.00
N GLU A 219 17.12 6.26 -18.25
CA GLU A 219 16.69 4.92 -18.72
C GLU A 219 15.22 4.92 -19.21
N THR A 220 14.49 6.04 -19.06
CA THR A 220 13.11 6.15 -19.52
C THR A 220 13.02 6.35 -21.04
N SER A 221 11.93 5.90 -21.64
CA SER A 221 11.64 6.14 -23.06
C SER A 221 11.33 7.60 -23.34
N GLN A 222 10.62 8.25 -22.41
CA GLN A 222 10.21 9.64 -22.49
C GLN A 222 9.92 10.20 -21.10
N ASN A 223 10.29 11.48 -20.86
CA ASN A 223 9.88 12.19 -19.64
C ASN A 223 8.65 13.05 -19.92
N LEU A 224 7.71 13.04 -18.99
CA LEU A 224 6.44 13.76 -19.06
C LEU A 224 6.39 14.90 -18.07
N THR A 225 5.75 15.99 -18.47
CA THR A 225 5.43 17.11 -17.57
C THR A 225 3.93 17.43 -17.59
N ILE A 226 3.40 17.84 -16.44
CA ILE A 226 2.08 18.44 -16.32
C ILE A 226 2.27 19.95 -16.31
N PRO A 227 1.73 20.70 -17.30
CA PRO A 227 1.89 22.16 -17.33
C PRO A 227 1.32 22.84 -16.09
N ILE A 228 2.09 23.72 -15.49
CA ILE A 228 1.67 24.56 -14.37
C ILE A 228 1.26 25.94 -14.90
N TYR A 229 0.00 26.29 -14.77
CA TYR A 229 -0.54 27.56 -15.26
C TYR A 229 -0.56 28.66 -14.21
N GLY A 230 -0.33 28.31 -12.96
CA GLY A 230 -0.32 29.23 -11.84
C GLY A 230 1.09 29.54 -11.32
N LYS A 231 1.20 29.90 -10.04
CA LYS A 231 2.46 30.26 -9.37
C LYS A 231 3.06 29.12 -8.56
N ALA A 232 2.45 27.93 -8.57
CA ALA A 232 3.00 26.76 -7.87
C ALA A 232 4.24 26.27 -8.60
N GLU A 233 5.24 25.79 -7.86
CA GLU A 233 6.46 25.20 -8.43
C GLU A 233 6.21 23.79 -8.97
N SER A 234 5.33 23.03 -8.32
CA SER A 234 5.00 21.64 -8.69
C SER A 234 3.62 21.24 -8.15
N LEU A 235 3.15 20.08 -8.55
CA LEU A 235 2.01 19.40 -7.97
C LEU A 235 2.47 18.39 -6.90
N ASN A 236 1.60 18.11 -5.94
CA ASN A 236 1.78 16.96 -5.06
C ASN A 236 1.96 15.69 -5.92
N VAL A 237 2.90 14.81 -5.52
CA VAL A 237 3.28 13.63 -6.32
C VAL A 237 2.13 12.66 -6.54
N ALA A 238 1.25 12.48 -5.54
CA ALA A 238 0.08 11.62 -5.70
C ALA A 238 -0.95 12.20 -6.67
N ILE A 239 -1.13 13.52 -6.67
CA ILE A 239 -1.99 14.23 -7.64
C ILE A 239 -1.41 14.11 -9.04
N ALA A 240 -0.11 14.39 -9.21
CA ALA A 240 0.56 14.26 -10.50
C ALA A 240 0.47 12.83 -11.04
N GLY A 241 0.75 11.84 -10.18
CA GLY A 241 0.63 10.43 -10.53
C GLY A 241 -0.79 10.04 -10.94
N SER A 242 -1.81 10.53 -10.25
CA SER A 242 -3.21 10.26 -10.58
C SER A 242 -3.58 10.79 -11.97
N ILE A 243 -3.19 12.02 -12.28
CA ILE A 243 -3.45 12.63 -13.60
C ILE A 243 -2.79 11.82 -14.72
N LEU A 244 -1.51 11.46 -14.53
CA LEU A 244 -0.74 10.74 -15.54
C LEU A 244 -1.20 9.30 -15.72
N LEU A 245 -1.52 8.58 -14.62
CA LEU A 245 -2.02 7.21 -14.70
C LEU A 245 -3.33 7.13 -15.49
N TYR A 246 -4.31 7.98 -15.16
CA TYR A 246 -5.58 8.01 -15.90
C TYR A 246 -5.42 8.45 -17.34
N HIS A 247 -4.50 9.37 -17.63
CA HIS A 247 -4.22 9.78 -19.00
C HIS A 247 -3.57 8.67 -19.83
N LEU A 248 -2.57 7.96 -19.28
CA LEU A 248 -1.91 6.86 -19.98
C LEU A 248 -2.81 5.64 -20.13
N LYS A 249 -3.74 5.42 -19.21
CA LYS A 249 -4.72 4.33 -19.25
C LYS A 249 -5.77 4.55 -20.37
N GLY A 250 -6.22 5.77 -20.62
CA GLY A 250 -7.22 6.14 -21.64
C GLY A 250 -8.58 6.45 -21.09
#